data_469c1dc6e7be1656bd5c6a167461ac6c
#
_entry.id   469c1dc6e7be1656bd5c6a167461ac6c
#
_cell.length_a   1.000
_cell.length_b   1.000
_cell.length_c   1.000
_cell.angle_alpha   90.00
_cell.angle_beta   90.00
_cell.angle_gamma   90.00
#
_symmetry.space_group_name_H-M   'P 1'
#
loop_
_entity.id
_entity.type
_entity.pdbx_description
1 polymer ?
#
loop_
_entity_poly.entity_id
_entity_poly.type
_entity_poly.pdbx_seq_one_letter_code
_entity_poly.pdbx_strand_id
1 'polypeptide(L)'
;RSGTVHFNGQFTNGTSQDFPKQILLIFENEFTNTEVNSLVKVDADGTFASDVYVPHSTTVYLRADSYTGPLPNDLYFFVGDTVTLSFDVAARSTSVAPGSICYWVDRCRPISQEPYAKSPYGDLCQYSSIHKQGRKAVEDYCRNTGKVMEKVMKDIDKGRFALPTDINPIAAEIIKNDAIYEGLYNMMSLRSMYNYTAIYPK
;
A
#
# COMPACT_ATOMS: atom_id res chain seq x y z
N ARG A 1 -15.48 -7.67 7.71
CA ARG A 1 -16.00 -7.27 9.03
C ARG A 1 -15.50 -5.86 9.32
N SER A 2 -16.36 -5.01 9.89
CA SER A 2 -16.01 -3.70 10.42
C SER A 2 -15.44 -3.84 11.83
N GLY A 3 -14.66 -2.86 12.28
CA GLY A 3 -14.14 -2.82 13.64
C GLY A 3 -13.16 -1.70 13.86
N THR A 4 -12.42 -1.79 14.95
CA THR A 4 -11.50 -0.76 15.41
C THR A 4 -10.06 -1.19 15.16
N VAL A 5 -9.22 -0.23 14.77
CA VAL A 5 -7.76 -0.35 14.76
C VAL A 5 -7.21 0.62 15.79
N HIS A 6 -6.35 0.12 16.69
CA HIS A 6 -5.65 0.96 17.66
C HIS A 6 -4.43 1.59 16.98
N PHE A 7 -4.53 2.88 16.67
CA PHE A 7 -3.47 3.63 16.01
C PHE A 7 -2.76 4.54 16.99
N ASN A 8 -1.45 4.35 17.15
CA ASN A 8 -0.67 5.15 18.10
C ASN A 8 0.76 5.34 17.57
N GLY A 9 1.51 6.21 18.23
CA GLY A 9 2.90 6.44 17.90
C GLY A 9 3.49 7.69 18.51
N GLN A 10 4.68 8.06 17.98
CA GLN A 10 5.44 9.18 18.51
C GLN A 10 6.30 9.85 17.45
N PHE A 11 6.37 11.17 17.50
CA PHE A 11 7.40 11.99 16.89
C PHE A 11 8.56 12.15 17.86
N THR A 12 9.79 11.89 17.41
CA THR A 12 11.00 11.93 18.22
C THR A 12 12.07 12.81 17.57
N ASN A 13 13.09 13.18 18.31
CA ASN A 13 14.27 13.93 17.83
C ASN A 13 13.89 15.26 17.16
N GLY A 14 12.87 15.93 17.69
CA GLY A 14 12.42 17.25 17.31
C GLY A 14 11.90 18.03 18.53
N THR A 15 11.40 19.22 18.29
CA THR A 15 10.74 20.06 19.29
C THR A 15 9.24 20.10 19.05
N SER A 16 8.46 20.57 20.00
CA SER A 16 7.00 20.72 19.83
C SER A 16 6.59 21.62 18.66
N GLN A 17 7.50 22.44 18.12
CA GLN A 17 7.27 23.24 16.93
C GLN A 17 7.46 22.45 15.64
N ASP A 18 8.23 21.36 15.69
CA ASP A 18 8.50 20.48 14.56
C ASP A 18 7.44 19.38 14.41
N PHE A 19 6.64 19.17 15.47
CA PHE A 19 5.60 18.14 15.46
C PHE A 19 4.32 18.68 14.84
N PRO A 20 3.60 17.90 14.01
CA PRO A 20 2.27 18.27 13.55
C PRO A 20 1.30 18.34 14.74
N LYS A 21 0.29 19.18 14.65
CA LYS A 21 -0.76 19.22 15.67
C LYS A 21 -1.75 18.06 15.54
N GLN A 22 -1.84 17.51 14.34
CA GLN A 22 -2.76 16.42 13.99
C GLN A 22 -2.27 15.61 12.81
N ILE A 23 -2.70 14.37 12.77
CA ILE A 23 -2.55 13.46 11.64
C ILE A 23 -3.93 13.21 11.07
N LEU A 24 -4.09 13.38 9.77
CA LEU A 24 -5.29 13.03 9.04
C LEU A 24 -5.09 11.64 8.41
N LEU A 25 -5.94 10.70 8.77
CA LEU A 25 -6.04 9.38 8.18
C LEU A 25 -7.13 9.40 7.11
N ILE A 26 -6.80 9.02 5.90
CA ILE A 26 -7.68 9.04 4.74
C ILE A 26 -7.80 7.63 4.20
N PHE A 27 -8.99 7.11 4.08
CA PHE A 27 -9.26 5.80 3.47
C PHE A 27 -10.62 5.79 2.77
N GLU A 28 -10.79 4.88 1.84
CA GLU A 28 -12.04 4.72 1.13
C GLU A 28 -12.94 3.68 1.79
N ASN A 29 -14.22 3.99 1.89
CA ASN A 29 -15.23 3.00 2.18
C ASN A 29 -15.73 2.43 0.85
N GLU A 30 -15.24 1.25 0.48
CA GLU A 30 -15.57 0.59 -0.79
C GLU A 30 -17.07 0.28 -0.96
N PHE A 31 -17.80 0.11 0.16
CA PHE A 31 -19.26 -0.18 0.11
C PHE A 31 -20.07 1.05 -0.27
N THR A 32 -19.61 2.24 0.10
CA THR A 32 -20.33 3.50 -0.17
C THR A 32 -19.63 4.33 -1.23
N ASN A 33 -18.44 3.93 -1.65
CA ASN A 33 -17.57 4.68 -2.55
C ASN A 33 -17.33 6.12 -2.06
N THR A 34 -17.14 6.26 -0.75
CA THR A 34 -16.91 7.56 -0.10
C THR A 34 -15.57 7.58 0.62
N GLU A 35 -14.89 8.71 0.55
CA GLU A 35 -13.69 8.96 1.34
C GLU A 35 -14.08 9.17 2.82
N VAL A 36 -13.36 8.52 3.70
CA VAL A 36 -13.49 8.67 5.15
C VAL A 36 -12.23 9.34 5.68
N ASN A 37 -12.44 10.37 6.48
CA ASN A 37 -11.39 11.15 7.10
C ASN A 37 -11.46 11.00 8.62
N SER A 38 -10.37 10.55 9.25
CA SER A 38 -10.23 10.46 10.71
C SER A 38 -9.06 11.31 11.19
N LEU A 39 -9.32 12.21 12.14
CA LEU A 39 -8.31 13.08 12.71
C LEU A 39 -7.76 12.48 14.01
N VAL A 40 -6.45 12.41 14.10
CA VAL A 40 -5.72 11.99 15.30
C VAL A 40 -4.91 13.17 15.82
N LYS A 41 -5.18 13.57 17.06
CA LYS A 41 -4.46 14.65 17.72
C LYS A 41 -3.05 14.20 18.10
N VAL A 42 -2.07 15.07 17.91
CA VAL A 42 -0.70 14.89 18.43
C VAL A 42 -0.51 15.78 19.64
N ASP A 43 -0.02 15.22 20.72
CA ASP A 43 0.25 15.95 21.96
C ASP A 43 1.58 16.73 21.85
N ALA A 44 1.79 17.66 22.79
CA ALA A 44 2.96 18.55 22.76
C ALA A 44 4.31 17.80 22.90
N ASP A 45 4.30 16.61 23.48
CA ASP A 45 5.46 15.71 23.58
C ASP A 45 5.69 14.85 22.34
N GLY A 46 4.85 15.02 21.30
CA GLY A 46 4.91 14.28 20.05
C GLY A 46 4.17 12.95 20.06
N THR A 47 3.57 12.55 21.17
CA THR A 47 2.80 11.30 21.23
C THR A 47 1.41 11.45 20.63
N PHE A 48 0.86 10.37 20.11
CA PHE A 48 -0.52 10.30 19.66
C PHE A 48 -1.11 8.90 19.84
N ALA A 49 -2.41 8.84 20.10
CA ALA A 49 -3.17 7.60 20.14
C ALA A 49 -4.63 7.84 19.76
N SER A 50 -5.22 6.92 19.04
CA SER A 50 -6.62 6.96 18.66
C SER A 50 -7.13 5.57 18.31
N ASP A 51 -8.39 5.33 18.63
CA ASP A 51 -9.15 4.20 18.13
C ASP A 51 -9.84 4.61 16.82
N VAL A 52 -9.43 4.00 15.71
CA VAL A 52 -9.91 4.32 14.38
C VAL A 52 -10.91 3.25 13.94
N TYR A 53 -12.16 3.64 13.75
CA TYR A 53 -13.15 2.73 13.19
C TYR A 53 -12.97 2.62 11.67
N VAL A 54 -12.81 1.39 11.19
CA VAL A 54 -12.74 1.07 9.76
C VAL A 54 -13.88 0.14 9.35
N PRO A 55 -14.54 0.38 8.23
CA PRO A 55 -15.65 -0.44 7.76
C PRO A 55 -15.21 -1.85 7.34
N HIS A 56 -13.96 -1.98 6.95
CA HIS A 56 -13.25 -3.22 6.59
C HIS A 56 -11.74 -2.97 6.69
N SER A 57 -10.94 -4.03 6.62
CA SER A 57 -9.48 -3.88 6.50
C SER A 57 -9.15 -3.17 5.19
N THR A 58 -8.36 -2.11 5.24
CA THR A 58 -8.18 -1.17 4.13
C THR A 58 -6.81 -0.50 4.14
N THR A 59 -6.43 0.05 3.02
CA THR A 59 -5.27 0.93 2.90
C THR A 59 -5.62 2.33 3.39
N VAL A 60 -4.72 2.92 4.18
CA VAL A 60 -4.88 4.24 4.79
C VAL A 60 -3.73 5.14 4.38
N TYR A 61 -4.06 6.33 3.91
CA TYR A 61 -3.11 7.39 3.60
C TYR A 61 -3.00 8.36 4.76
N LEU A 62 -1.78 8.80 5.06
CA LEU A 62 -1.53 9.77 6.11
C LEU A 62 -1.24 11.15 5.52
N ARG A 63 -1.83 12.16 6.15
CA ARG A 63 -1.39 13.57 6.00
C ARG A 63 -1.16 14.17 7.36
N ALA A 64 -0.16 15.01 7.49
CA ALA A 64 0.13 15.70 8.74
C ALA A 64 0.38 17.18 8.44
N ASP A 65 -0.34 18.04 9.12
CA ASP A 65 -0.20 19.50 8.96
C ASP A 65 1.20 19.93 9.41
N SER A 66 1.85 20.76 8.59
CA SER A 66 3.16 21.35 8.89
C SER A 66 4.33 20.36 8.99
N TYR A 67 4.11 19.07 8.83
CA TYR A 67 5.18 18.07 8.82
C TYR A 67 5.71 17.86 7.40
N THR A 68 7.00 18.16 7.19
CA THR A 68 7.68 18.04 5.88
C THR A 68 8.51 16.77 5.74
N GLY A 69 8.54 15.92 6.78
CA GLY A 69 9.22 14.63 6.75
C GLY A 69 8.43 13.59 5.93
N PRO A 70 9.05 12.45 5.62
CA PRO A 70 8.36 11.37 4.92
C PRO A 70 7.27 10.78 5.81
N LEU A 71 6.07 10.69 5.27
CA LEU A 71 4.98 9.91 5.84
C LEU A 71 4.95 8.54 5.16
N PRO A 72 4.57 7.47 5.87
CA PRO A 72 4.37 6.19 5.22
C PRO A 72 3.22 6.32 4.23
N ASN A 73 3.45 5.84 3.02
CA ASN A 73 2.40 5.70 2.03
C ASN A 73 1.73 4.34 2.23
N ASP A 74 0.41 4.30 2.09
CA ASP A 74 -0.33 3.04 2.01
C ASP A 74 -0.18 2.12 3.23
N LEU A 75 -0.43 2.62 4.44
CA LEU A 75 -0.52 1.76 5.62
C LEU A 75 -1.73 0.82 5.49
N TYR A 76 -1.54 -0.44 5.85
CA TYR A 76 -2.63 -1.40 5.84
C TYR A 76 -3.26 -1.54 7.24
N PHE A 77 -4.48 -1.06 7.40
CA PHE A 77 -5.23 -1.20 8.65
C PHE A 77 -6.07 -2.48 8.60
N PHE A 78 -5.69 -3.44 9.43
CA PHE A 78 -6.46 -4.67 9.61
C PHE A 78 -7.33 -4.54 10.85
N VAL A 79 -8.61 -4.86 10.72
CA VAL A 79 -9.58 -4.77 11.84
C VAL A 79 -9.10 -5.57 13.05
N GLY A 80 -9.01 -4.90 14.21
CA GLY A 80 -8.52 -5.48 15.46
C GLY A 80 -7.01 -5.42 15.66
N ASP A 81 -6.27 -4.83 14.71
CA ASP A 81 -4.81 -4.68 14.83
C ASP A 81 -4.43 -3.47 15.69
N THR A 82 -3.18 -3.46 16.15
CA THR A 82 -2.54 -2.30 16.78
C THR A 82 -1.40 -1.84 15.89
N VAL A 83 -1.53 -0.65 15.34
CA VAL A 83 -0.53 -0.03 14.46
C VAL A 83 0.20 1.05 15.23
N THR A 84 1.50 0.85 15.46
CA THR A 84 2.36 1.80 16.17
C THR A 84 3.41 2.35 15.21
N LEU A 85 3.46 3.69 15.08
CA LEU A 85 4.41 4.40 14.24
C LEU A 85 5.45 5.16 15.06
N SER A 86 6.66 5.24 14.56
CA SER A 86 7.69 6.14 15.07
C SER A 86 8.20 7.03 13.95
N PHE A 87 8.17 8.33 14.18
CA PHE A 87 8.66 9.35 13.27
C PHE A 87 9.91 9.99 13.88
N ASP A 88 11.06 9.80 13.24
CA ASP A 88 12.29 10.49 13.61
C ASP A 88 12.39 11.78 12.77
N VAL A 89 12.15 12.93 13.42
CA VAL A 89 12.13 14.23 12.74
C VAL A 89 13.53 14.61 12.23
N ALA A 90 14.56 14.37 13.03
CA ALA A 90 15.94 14.71 12.67
C ALA A 90 16.47 13.82 11.54
N ALA A 91 16.22 12.50 11.62
CA ALA A 91 16.62 11.56 10.60
C ALA A 91 15.68 11.55 9.38
N ARG A 92 14.54 12.25 9.44
CA ARG A 92 13.49 12.26 8.41
C ARG A 92 13.08 10.83 8.00
N SER A 93 12.84 9.98 8.99
CA SER A 93 12.48 8.59 8.77
C SER A 93 11.23 8.20 9.55
N THR A 94 10.54 7.19 9.03
CA THR A 94 9.35 6.62 9.65
C THR A 94 9.48 5.11 9.70
N SER A 95 9.02 4.52 10.79
CA SER A 95 8.98 3.07 10.95
C SER A 95 7.66 2.61 11.56
N VAL A 96 7.22 1.42 11.16
CA VAL A 96 6.12 0.67 11.77
C VAL A 96 6.70 -0.30 12.78
N ALA A 97 6.18 -0.32 14.00
CA ALA A 97 6.65 -1.24 15.03
C ALA A 97 6.36 -2.70 14.63
N PRO A 98 7.30 -3.62 14.91
CA PRO A 98 7.10 -5.05 14.65
C PRO A 98 5.89 -5.63 15.39
N GLY A 99 5.27 -6.66 14.81
CA GLY A 99 4.20 -7.45 15.43
C GLY A 99 2.81 -7.20 14.87
N SER A 100 2.53 -6.03 14.30
CA SER A 100 1.26 -5.74 13.63
C SER A 100 1.17 -6.42 12.26
N ILE A 101 -0.06 -6.62 11.78
CA ILE A 101 -0.29 -7.04 10.38
C ILE A 101 0.21 -5.95 9.43
N CYS A 102 -0.04 -4.69 9.79
CA CYS A 102 0.48 -3.53 9.06
C CYS A 102 2.00 -3.60 8.85
N TYR A 103 2.78 -3.91 9.88
CA TYR A 103 4.23 -4.08 9.78
C TYR A 103 4.62 -5.13 8.75
N TRP A 104 3.97 -6.29 8.79
CA TRP A 104 4.29 -7.38 7.89
C TRP A 104 3.90 -7.09 6.44
N VAL A 105 2.74 -6.46 6.23
CA VAL A 105 2.28 -6.06 4.89
C VAL A 105 3.23 -5.03 4.29
N ASP A 106 3.62 -4.00 5.04
CA ASP A 106 4.58 -2.98 4.58
C ASP A 106 5.93 -3.59 4.22
N ARG A 107 6.49 -4.41 5.13
CA ARG A 107 7.78 -5.09 4.94
C ARG A 107 7.80 -6.05 3.74
N CYS A 108 6.70 -6.75 3.49
CA CYS A 108 6.63 -7.79 2.48
C CYS A 108 6.02 -7.33 1.15
N ARG A 109 5.53 -6.09 1.07
CA ARG A 109 4.99 -5.52 -0.18
C ARG A 109 5.94 -5.65 -1.37
N PRO A 110 7.27 -5.40 -1.25
CA PRO A 110 8.19 -5.62 -2.36
C PRO A 110 8.20 -7.06 -2.89
N ILE A 111 7.89 -8.05 -2.04
CA ILE A 111 7.85 -9.48 -2.43
C ILE A 111 6.67 -9.75 -3.37
N SER A 112 5.52 -9.11 -3.14
CA SER A 112 4.35 -9.27 -4.03
C SER A 112 4.58 -8.64 -5.41
N GLN A 113 5.37 -7.58 -5.47
CA GLN A 113 5.68 -6.83 -6.70
C GLN A 113 6.86 -7.41 -7.49
N GLU A 114 7.79 -8.10 -6.82
CA GLU A 114 9.04 -8.59 -7.40
C GLU A 114 8.85 -9.45 -8.67
N PRO A 115 7.87 -10.38 -8.76
CA PRO A 115 7.66 -11.18 -9.96
C PRO A 115 7.40 -10.35 -11.21
N TYR A 116 6.74 -9.21 -11.04
CA TYR A 116 6.37 -8.30 -12.13
C TYR A 116 7.50 -7.32 -12.43
N ALA A 117 8.20 -6.82 -11.41
CA ALA A 117 9.35 -5.92 -11.56
C ALA A 117 10.50 -6.57 -12.35
N LYS A 118 10.70 -7.88 -12.19
CA LYS A 118 11.69 -8.67 -12.94
C LYS A 118 11.23 -9.05 -14.36
N SER A 119 9.97 -8.82 -14.69
CA SER A 119 9.45 -8.98 -16.04
C SER A 119 10.01 -7.83 -16.91
N PRO A 120 10.40 -8.07 -18.17
CA PRO A 120 10.83 -7.00 -19.08
C PRO A 120 9.76 -5.92 -19.31
N TYR A 121 8.56 -6.11 -18.76
CA TYR A 121 7.43 -5.19 -18.84
C TYR A 121 7.02 -4.63 -17.47
N GLY A 122 7.73 -5.00 -16.39
CA GLY A 122 7.32 -4.70 -15.01
C GLY A 122 7.67 -3.31 -14.50
N ASP A 123 8.38 -2.51 -15.27
CA ASP A 123 8.66 -1.14 -14.88
C ASP A 123 7.42 -0.27 -15.11
N LEU A 124 6.83 0.23 -14.03
CA LEU A 124 5.71 1.18 -14.07
C LEU A 124 6.02 2.42 -14.94
N CYS A 125 7.29 2.80 -15.08
CA CYS A 125 7.70 3.85 -16.00
C CYS A 125 7.47 3.48 -17.48
N GLN A 126 7.42 2.20 -17.82
CA GLN A 126 7.10 1.73 -19.18
C GLN A 126 5.60 1.78 -19.49
N TYR A 127 4.75 1.80 -18.46
CA TYR A 127 3.30 1.94 -18.60
C TYR A 127 2.91 3.12 -19.47
N SER A 128 3.49 4.28 -19.20
CA SER A 128 3.21 5.51 -19.94
C SER A 128 3.69 5.47 -21.40
N SER A 129 4.56 4.53 -21.75
CA SER A 129 5.09 4.38 -23.10
C SER A 129 4.41 3.26 -23.89
N ILE A 130 4.01 2.16 -23.22
CA ILE A 130 3.44 0.98 -23.90
C ILE A 130 2.11 1.31 -24.58
N HIS A 131 1.21 2.06 -23.94
CA HIS A 131 -0.06 2.43 -24.55
C HIS A 131 0.11 3.28 -25.82
N LYS A 132 1.23 4.01 -25.95
CA LYS A 132 1.58 4.79 -27.15
C LYS A 132 2.14 3.95 -28.29
N GLN A 133 2.57 2.71 -28.02
CA GLN A 133 3.11 1.78 -29.01
C GLN A 133 2.02 1.03 -29.78
N GLY A 134 0.76 1.25 -29.44
CA GLY A 134 -0.40 0.71 -30.14
C GLY A 134 -0.92 -0.62 -29.57
N ARG A 135 -2.00 -1.10 -30.16
CA ARG A 135 -2.79 -2.23 -29.69
C ARG A 135 -1.96 -3.50 -29.47
N LYS A 136 -1.08 -3.83 -30.41
CA LYS A 136 -0.26 -5.05 -30.33
C LYS A 136 0.66 -5.05 -29.10
N ALA A 137 1.28 -3.91 -28.79
CA ALA A 137 2.15 -3.80 -27.60
C ALA A 137 1.34 -3.99 -26.30
N VAL A 138 0.13 -3.45 -26.24
CA VAL A 138 -0.78 -3.63 -25.10
C VAL A 138 -1.20 -5.10 -24.95
N GLU A 139 -1.55 -5.78 -26.06
CA GLU A 139 -1.93 -7.19 -26.03
C GLU A 139 -0.75 -8.09 -25.63
N ASP A 140 0.45 -7.80 -26.12
CA ASP A 140 1.66 -8.55 -25.76
C ASP A 140 2.03 -8.35 -24.27
N TYR A 141 1.91 -7.13 -23.75
CA TYR A 141 2.07 -6.85 -22.33
C TYR A 141 1.08 -7.66 -21.49
N CYS A 142 -0.21 -7.58 -21.78
CA CYS A 142 -1.24 -8.30 -21.04
C CYS A 142 -1.00 -9.81 -21.08
N ARG A 143 -0.61 -10.36 -22.23
CA ARG A 143 -0.29 -11.79 -22.36
C ARG A 143 0.89 -12.20 -21.49
N ASN A 144 1.95 -11.40 -21.47
CA ASN A 144 3.15 -11.70 -20.71
C ASN A 144 2.93 -11.53 -19.20
N THR A 145 2.23 -10.47 -18.78
CA THR A 145 1.82 -10.27 -17.38
C THR A 145 0.92 -11.41 -16.91
N GLY A 146 0.00 -11.88 -17.75
CA GLY A 146 -0.83 -13.05 -17.47
C GLY A 146 -0.01 -14.31 -17.20
N LYS A 147 1.05 -14.57 -17.98
CA LYS A 147 1.96 -15.70 -17.74
C LYS A 147 2.72 -15.58 -16.42
N VAL A 148 3.15 -14.37 -16.04
CA VAL A 148 3.79 -14.12 -14.74
C VAL A 148 2.80 -14.43 -13.62
N MET A 149 1.57 -13.91 -13.73
CA MET A 149 0.50 -14.15 -12.76
C MET A 149 0.18 -15.64 -12.61
N GLU A 150 0.04 -16.40 -13.72
CA GLU A 150 -0.16 -17.85 -13.68
C GLU A 150 0.98 -18.57 -12.97
N LYS A 151 2.22 -18.12 -13.15
CA LYS A 151 3.38 -18.67 -12.44
C LYS A 151 3.29 -18.37 -10.95
N VAL A 152 2.96 -17.13 -10.57
CA VAL A 152 2.78 -16.72 -9.17
C VAL A 152 1.70 -17.58 -8.50
N MET A 153 0.54 -17.74 -9.13
CA MET A 153 -0.54 -18.62 -8.62
C MET A 153 -0.05 -20.05 -8.41
N LYS A 154 0.64 -20.64 -9.40
CA LYS A 154 1.22 -21.99 -9.28
C LYS A 154 2.26 -22.10 -8.17
N ASP A 155 3.04 -21.05 -7.93
CA ASP A 155 4.04 -21.04 -6.87
C ASP A 155 3.39 -20.89 -5.48
N ILE A 156 2.30 -20.14 -5.37
CA ILE A 156 1.46 -20.06 -4.17
C ILE A 156 0.84 -21.43 -3.87
N ASP A 157 0.17 -22.05 -4.83
CA ASP A 157 -0.51 -23.35 -4.68
C ASP A 157 0.45 -24.47 -4.26
N LYS A 158 1.70 -24.41 -4.73
CA LYS A 158 2.75 -25.39 -4.43
C LYS A 158 3.59 -25.05 -3.20
N GLY A 159 3.25 -23.98 -2.47
CA GLY A 159 4.00 -23.51 -1.31
C GLY A 159 5.42 -23.02 -1.63
N ARG A 160 5.67 -22.59 -2.87
CA ARG A 160 6.98 -22.10 -3.33
C ARG A 160 7.09 -20.59 -3.40
N PHE A 161 6.00 -19.88 -3.10
CA PHE A 161 6.04 -18.42 -2.99
C PHE A 161 6.79 -18.04 -1.70
N ALA A 162 7.99 -17.49 -1.88
CA ALA A 162 8.94 -17.27 -0.78
C ALA A 162 8.52 -16.09 0.08
N LEU A 163 8.08 -16.39 1.30
CA LEU A 163 7.79 -15.40 2.35
C LEU A 163 8.72 -15.65 3.56
N PRO A 164 8.95 -14.63 4.42
CA PRO A 164 9.65 -14.84 5.69
C PRO A 164 9.00 -15.96 6.50
N THR A 165 9.80 -16.80 7.16
CA THR A 165 9.32 -17.96 7.91
C THR A 165 8.56 -17.59 9.18
N ASP A 166 8.79 -16.40 9.70
CA ASP A 166 8.19 -15.82 10.89
C ASP A 166 7.02 -14.85 10.62
N ILE A 167 6.61 -14.74 9.35
CA ILE A 167 5.50 -13.86 8.96
C ILE A 167 4.18 -14.25 9.64
N ASN A 168 3.42 -13.24 10.04
CA ASN A 168 2.06 -13.45 10.51
C ASN A 168 1.22 -14.15 9.41
N PRO A 169 0.48 -15.24 9.72
CA PRO A 169 -0.29 -16.00 8.73
C PRO A 169 -1.31 -15.17 7.95
N ILE A 170 -1.96 -14.20 8.60
CA ILE A 170 -2.93 -13.29 7.94
C ILE A 170 -2.19 -12.39 6.95
N ALA A 171 -1.06 -11.81 7.36
CA ALA A 171 -0.25 -10.99 6.47
C ALA A 171 0.28 -11.81 5.28
N ALA A 172 0.66 -13.07 5.50
CA ALA A 172 1.07 -13.97 4.43
C ALA A 172 -0.02 -14.15 3.37
N GLU A 173 -1.28 -14.35 3.79
CA GLU A 173 -2.41 -14.45 2.85
C GLU A 173 -2.68 -13.13 2.12
N ILE A 174 -2.56 -11.99 2.80
CA ILE A 174 -2.69 -10.67 2.16
C ILE A 174 -1.62 -10.52 1.06
N ILE A 175 -0.36 -10.78 1.36
CA ILE A 175 0.75 -10.63 0.41
C ILE A 175 0.63 -11.59 -0.80
N LYS A 176 0.15 -12.82 -0.59
CA LYS A 176 -0.14 -13.75 -1.69
C LYS A 176 -1.24 -13.22 -2.61
N ASN A 177 -2.31 -12.70 -2.02
CA ASN A 177 -3.40 -12.09 -2.78
C ASN A 177 -2.92 -10.84 -3.52
N ASP A 178 -2.16 -9.95 -2.86
CA ASP A 178 -1.58 -8.77 -3.49
C ASP A 178 -0.70 -9.15 -4.70
N ALA A 179 0.08 -10.23 -4.60
CA ALA A 179 0.89 -10.70 -5.72
C ALA A 179 0.05 -11.15 -6.94
N ILE A 180 -1.15 -11.67 -6.72
CA ILE A 180 -2.09 -11.99 -7.82
C ILE A 180 -2.74 -10.72 -8.36
N TYR A 181 -3.22 -9.84 -7.46
CA TYR A 181 -3.90 -8.60 -7.83
C TYR A 181 -2.98 -7.62 -8.55
N GLU A 182 -1.69 -7.57 -8.23
CA GLU A 182 -0.70 -6.72 -8.92
C GLU A 182 -0.70 -6.99 -10.43
N GLY A 183 -0.74 -8.26 -10.85
CA GLY A 183 -0.84 -8.63 -12.26
C GLY A 183 -2.14 -8.17 -12.91
N LEU A 184 -3.27 -8.37 -12.23
CA LEU A 184 -4.58 -7.92 -12.71
C LEU A 184 -4.66 -6.40 -12.83
N TYR A 185 -4.22 -5.70 -11.79
CA TYR A 185 -4.21 -4.24 -11.75
C TYR A 185 -3.39 -3.67 -12.91
N ASN A 186 -2.19 -4.20 -13.13
CA ASN A 186 -1.31 -3.77 -14.20
C ASN A 186 -1.95 -3.95 -15.59
N MET A 187 -2.58 -5.09 -15.85
CA MET A 187 -3.27 -5.35 -17.12
C MET A 187 -4.49 -4.44 -17.33
N MET A 188 -5.30 -4.26 -16.29
CA MET A 188 -6.52 -3.44 -16.35
C MET A 188 -6.18 -1.95 -16.55
N SER A 189 -5.22 -1.44 -15.80
CA SER A 189 -4.78 -0.04 -15.88
C SER A 189 -4.23 0.29 -17.26
N LEU A 190 -3.35 -0.56 -17.81
CA LEU A 190 -2.81 -0.34 -19.14
C LEU A 190 -3.92 -0.35 -20.21
N ARG A 191 -4.86 -1.28 -20.10
CA ARG A 191 -5.98 -1.39 -21.04
C ARG A 191 -6.89 -0.19 -20.97
N SER A 192 -7.15 0.31 -19.76
CA SER A 192 -7.92 1.53 -19.54
C SER A 192 -7.23 2.75 -20.15
N MET A 193 -5.92 2.91 -19.91
CA MET A 193 -5.12 4.02 -20.49
C MET A 193 -5.11 3.96 -22.02
N TYR A 194 -4.97 2.78 -22.61
CA TYR A 194 -5.00 2.60 -24.07
C TYR A 194 -6.35 2.99 -24.64
N ASN A 195 -7.45 2.52 -24.05
CA ASN A 195 -8.80 2.85 -24.50
C ASN A 195 -9.07 4.35 -24.38
N TYR A 196 -8.64 4.99 -23.28
CA TYR A 196 -8.80 6.44 -23.12
C TYR A 196 -8.07 7.22 -24.22
N THR A 197 -6.82 6.86 -24.52
CA THR A 197 -6.04 7.56 -25.57
C THR A 197 -6.54 7.28 -26.98
N ALA A 198 -7.18 6.14 -27.21
CA ALA A 198 -7.81 5.81 -28.49
C ALA A 198 -9.12 6.60 -28.72
N ILE A 199 -9.86 6.91 -27.63
CA ILE A 199 -11.12 7.67 -27.69
C ILE A 199 -10.85 9.18 -27.75
N TYR A 200 -9.79 9.67 -27.08
CA TYR A 200 -9.42 11.08 -27.01
C TYR A 200 -8.00 11.30 -27.56
N PRO A 201 -7.80 11.16 -28.88
CA PRO A 201 -6.50 11.48 -29.48
C PRO A 201 -6.23 12.99 -29.28
N LYS A 202 -5.00 13.29 -28.81
CA LYS A 202 -4.53 14.69 -28.66
C LYS A 202 -4.22 15.27 -30.02
#